data_fd4ea3fdca8ff84060452b8fabf18d45
#
_entry.id   fd4ea3fdca8ff84060452b8fabf18d45
#
_cell.length_a   1.000
_cell.length_b   1.000
_cell.length_c   1.000
_cell.angle_alpha   90.00
_cell.angle_beta   90.00
_cell.angle_gamma   90.00
#
_symmetry.space_group_name_H-M   'P 1'
#
loop_
_entity.id
_entity.type
_entity.pdbx_description
1 polymer ?
#
loop_
_entity_poly.entity_id
_entity_poly.type
_entity_poly.pdbx_seq_one_letter_code
_entity_poly.pdbx_strand_id
1 'polypeptide(L)'
;AGPSGSGKTTSAALIEEILHERGHEAWDISLDDFYRPKNDPLYPRDENGQLDMESVHSLRVDKIRECIASLLSGKETVIPRYIFGEIGEIVEDGEHITVPEGGVVIIEGLHALNPLLTEGLLTEGIFRMFISVSTNVTVDGKRIISGRKLRFIRRMVRDFYYRGMSADRTYQVWQSVLAGEDKYLYPYRHLADVTLNTFHPCETAVMKPFALPVLETLTEKNDYTDTV
;
A
#
# COMPACT_ATOMS: atom_id res chain seq x y z
N ALA A 1 -4.65 5.82 2.40
CA ALA A 1 -3.34 5.72 1.74
C ALA A 1 -2.21 5.62 2.76
N GLY A 2 -1.02 5.26 2.28
CA GLY A 2 0.19 5.25 3.11
C GLY A 2 1.35 4.58 2.40
N PRO A 3 2.59 4.82 2.87
CA PRO A 3 3.79 4.30 2.23
C PRO A 3 3.91 2.77 2.39
N SER A 4 4.80 2.16 1.61
CA SER A 4 5.04 0.71 1.68
C SER A 4 5.47 0.27 3.09
N GLY A 5 4.94 -0.84 3.58
CA GLY A 5 5.21 -1.35 4.93
C GLY A 5 4.58 -0.51 6.06
N SER A 6 3.64 0.40 5.76
CA SER A 6 2.93 1.18 6.78
C SER A 6 1.77 0.44 7.45
N GLY A 7 1.35 -0.72 6.94
CA GLY A 7 0.24 -1.50 7.49
C GLY A 7 -1.13 -1.11 6.93
N LYS A 8 -1.21 -0.57 5.71
CA LYS A 8 -2.49 -0.19 5.05
C LYS A 8 -3.50 -1.34 5.04
N THR A 9 -3.14 -2.44 4.40
CA THR A 9 -4.01 -3.63 4.26
C THR A 9 -4.45 -4.17 5.62
N THR A 10 -3.53 -4.26 6.60
CA THR A 10 -3.87 -4.68 7.96
C THR A 10 -4.84 -3.72 8.64
N SER A 11 -4.66 -2.41 8.45
CA SER A 11 -5.56 -1.40 9.02
C SER A 11 -6.91 -1.40 8.32
N ALA A 12 -6.97 -1.62 7.01
CA ALA A 12 -8.21 -1.73 6.25
C ALA A 12 -9.05 -2.92 6.75
N ALA A 13 -8.44 -4.11 6.82
CA ALA A 13 -9.09 -5.31 7.35
C ALA A 13 -9.59 -5.14 8.79
N LEU A 14 -8.82 -4.48 9.66
CA LEU A 14 -9.25 -4.20 11.04
C LEU A 14 -10.44 -3.21 11.08
N ILE A 15 -10.44 -2.20 10.22
CA ILE A 15 -11.56 -1.25 10.14
C ILE A 15 -12.82 -1.96 9.63
N GLU A 16 -12.68 -2.82 8.63
CA GLU A 16 -13.76 -3.66 8.11
C GLU A 16 -14.36 -4.53 9.21
N GLU A 17 -13.53 -5.25 9.97
CA GLU A 17 -13.95 -6.07 11.11
C GLU A 17 -14.71 -5.24 12.16
N ILE A 18 -14.19 -4.07 12.55
CA ILE A 18 -14.84 -3.17 13.51
C ILE A 18 -16.20 -2.66 12.98
N LEU A 19 -16.31 -2.39 11.69
CA LEU A 19 -17.55 -1.96 11.07
C LEU A 19 -18.59 -3.08 11.11
N HIS A 20 -18.21 -4.31 10.77
CA HIS A 20 -19.07 -5.49 10.86
C HIS A 20 -19.54 -5.76 12.30
N GLU A 21 -18.65 -5.66 13.31
CA GLU A 21 -19.01 -5.77 14.72
C GLU A 21 -20.05 -4.72 15.17
N ARG A 22 -20.05 -3.56 14.50
CA ARG A 22 -21.01 -2.47 14.75
C ARG A 22 -22.28 -2.55 13.91
N GLY A 23 -22.42 -3.62 13.11
CA GLY A 23 -23.61 -3.87 12.28
C GLY A 23 -23.62 -3.12 10.95
N HIS A 24 -22.45 -2.65 10.49
CA HIS A 24 -22.33 -2.05 9.16
C HIS A 24 -21.77 -3.08 8.17
N GLU A 25 -22.32 -3.10 6.97
CA GLU A 25 -21.73 -3.83 5.85
C GLU A 25 -20.52 -3.06 5.32
N ALA A 26 -19.38 -3.73 5.16
CA ALA A 26 -18.13 -3.11 4.71
C ALA A 26 -17.36 -4.03 3.76
N TRP A 27 -16.61 -3.45 2.83
CA TRP A 27 -15.76 -4.14 1.85
C TRP A 27 -14.41 -3.45 1.74
N ASP A 28 -13.33 -4.21 1.72
CA ASP A 28 -11.97 -3.73 1.48
C ASP A 28 -11.57 -3.98 0.02
N ILE A 29 -11.16 -2.93 -0.67
CA ILE A 29 -10.71 -2.96 -2.07
C ILE A 29 -9.28 -2.46 -2.15
N SER A 30 -8.38 -3.33 -2.62
CA SER A 30 -6.98 -2.95 -2.86
C SER A 30 -6.80 -2.34 -4.23
N LEU A 31 -6.15 -1.18 -4.30
CA LEU A 31 -5.73 -0.59 -5.57
C LEU A 31 -4.67 -1.43 -6.28
N ASP A 32 -3.99 -2.32 -5.58
CA ASP A 32 -3.01 -3.24 -6.16
C ASP A 32 -3.67 -4.22 -7.16
N ASP A 33 -4.99 -4.45 -7.05
CA ASP A 33 -5.75 -5.27 -8.01
C ASP A 33 -6.00 -4.59 -9.36
N PHE A 34 -5.67 -3.32 -9.47
CA PHE A 34 -5.86 -2.54 -10.69
C PHE A 34 -4.56 -2.25 -11.45
N TYR A 35 -3.44 -2.91 -11.12
CA TYR A 35 -2.21 -2.74 -11.89
C TYR A 35 -2.39 -3.15 -13.35
N ARG A 36 -1.69 -2.45 -14.24
CA ARG A 36 -1.49 -2.85 -15.63
C ARG A 36 -0.48 -3.99 -15.72
N PRO A 37 -0.63 -4.95 -16.62
CA PRO A 37 0.48 -5.84 -16.95
C PRO A 37 1.70 -5.04 -17.41
N LYS A 38 2.91 -5.47 -17.05
CA LYS A 38 4.15 -4.74 -17.36
C LYS A 38 4.45 -4.62 -18.87
N ASN A 39 3.81 -5.47 -19.69
CA ASN A 39 3.87 -5.42 -21.16
C ASN A 39 2.76 -4.56 -21.79
N ASP A 40 1.88 -3.93 -21.00
CA ASP A 40 0.89 -2.98 -21.50
C ASP A 40 1.60 -1.79 -22.14
N PRO A 41 1.27 -1.41 -23.40
CA PRO A 41 1.85 -0.23 -24.07
C PRO A 41 1.64 1.08 -23.31
N LEU A 42 0.61 1.17 -22.45
CA LEU A 42 0.29 2.34 -21.64
C LEU A 42 1.01 2.34 -20.29
N TYR A 43 1.85 1.32 -20.01
CA TYR A 43 2.60 1.30 -18.75
C TYR A 43 3.57 2.48 -18.69
N PRO A 44 3.56 3.29 -17.61
CA PRO A 44 4.41 4.47 -17.53
C PRO A 44 5.89 4.10 -17.46
N ARG A 45 6.74 4.97 -18.03
CA ARG A 45 8.18 4.84 -17.98
C ARG A 45 8.81 6.07 -17.36
N ASP A 46 9.91 5.85 -16.66
CA ASP A 46 10.73 6.92 -16.09
C ASP A 46 11.59 7.61 -17.17
N GLU A 47 12.40 8.58 -16.74
CA GLU A 47 13.31 9.35 -17.61
C GLU A 47 14.38 8.47 -18.29
N ASN A 48 14.66 7.29 -17.76
CA ASN A 48 15.61 6.32 -18.29
C ASN A 48 14.93 5.25 -19.16
N GLY A 49 13.62 5.37 -19.40
CA GLY A 49 12.84 4.42 -20.17
C GLY A 49 12.48 3.13 -19.41
N GLN A 50 12.79 3.04 -18.10
CA GLN A 50 12.41 1.92 -17.26
C GLN A 50 10.95 2.06 -16.81
N LEU A 51 10.31 0.92 -16.45
CA LEU A 51 8.94 0.93 -15.97
C LEU A 51 8.84 1.71 -14.64
N ASP A 52 8.01 2.76 -14.62
CA ASP A 52 7.70 3.51 -13.39
C ASP A 52 6.55 2.84 -12.63
N MET A 53 6.90 1.84 -11.80
CA MET A 53 5.95 1.02 -11.06
C MET A 53 5.24 1.78 -9.94
N GLU A 54 5.80 2.91 -9.50
CA GLU A 54 5.23 3.73 -8.43
C GLU A 54 4.31 4.84 -8.98
N SER A 55 4.23 5.04 -10.30
CA SER A 55 3.33 6.01 -10.92
C SER A 55 1.86 5.59 -10.74
N VAL A 56 0.96 6.56 -10.52
CA VAL A 56 -0.49 6.30 -10.54
C VAL A 56 -0.98 5.73 -11.87
N HIS A 57 -0.30 6.03 -12.98
CA HIS A 57 -0.63 5.51 -14.30
C HIS A 57 -0.19 4.05 -14.52
N SER A 58 0.56 3.45 -13.59
CA SER A 58 0.76 2.01 -13.55
C SER A 58 -0.53 1.26 -13.19
N LEU A 59 -1.50 1.98 -12.61
CA LEU A 59 -2.86 1.50 -12.37
C LEU A 59 -3.78 1.83 -13.54
N ARG A 60 -4.84 1.07 -13.69
CA ARG A 60 -5.94 1.33 -14.63
C ARG A 60 -6.91 2.36 -14.02
N VAL A 61 -6.48 3.62 -14.00
CA VAL A 61 -7.19 4.74 -13.35
C VAL A 61 -8.65 4.84 -13.79
N ASP A 62 -8.91 4.69 -15.10
CA ASP A 62 -10.27 4.75 -15.64
C ASP A 62 -11.14 3.61 -15.09
N LYS A 63 -10.59 2.39 -14.97
CA LYS A 63 -11.29 1.24 -14.40
C LYS A 63 -11.57 1.44 -12.91
N ILE A 64 -10.62 1.98 -12.16
CA ILE A 64 -10.83 2.34 -10.75
C ILE A 64 -12.00 3.33 -10.61
N ARG A 65 -12.00 4.40 -11.41
CA ARG A 65 -13.07 5.41 -11.38
C ARG A 65 -14.42 4.83 -11.76
N GLU A 66 -14.48 3.97 -12.77
CA GLU A 66 -15.67 3.24 -13.17
C GLU A 66 -16.22 2.39 -12.01
N CYS A 67 -15.35 1.61 -11.36
CA CYS A 67 -15.72 0.78 -10.21
C CYS A 67 -16.24 1.64 -9.04
N ILE A 68 -15.53 2.72 -8.69
CA ILE A 68 -15.97 3.61 -7.60
C ILE A 68 -17.34 4.22 -7.93
N ALA A 69 -17.55 4.72 -9.15
CA ALA A 69 -18.82 5.29 -9.58
C ALA A 69 -19.99 4.27 -9.52
N SER A 70 -19.70 3.03 -9.93
CA SER A 70 -20.66 1.91 -9.90
C SER A 70 -21.04 1.56 -8.45
N LEU A 71 -20.05 1.40 -7.57
CA LEU A 71 -20.25 1.11 -6.13
C LEU A 71 -21.06 2.21 -5.45
N LEU A 72 -20.73 3.49 -5.69
CA LEU A 72 -21.48 4.63 -5.14
C LEU A 72 -22.92 4.70 -5.63
N SER A 73 -23.24 4.10 -6.79
CA SER A 73 -24.60 4.02 -7.32
C SER A 73 -25.36 2.76 -6.86
N GLY A 74 -24.78 1.93 -5.99
CA GLY A 74 -25.36 0.68 -5.50
C GLY A 74 -25.50 -0.41 -6.55
N LYS A 75 -24.76 -0.32 -7.67
CA LYS A 75 -24.76 -1.34 -8.72
C LYS A 75 -23.79 -2.44 -8.40
N GLU A 76 -24.11 -3.67 -8.85
CA GLU A 76 -23.16 -4.77 -8.86
C GLU A 76 -21.92 -4.36 -9.65
N THR A 77 -20.75 -4.51 -9.03
CA THR A 77 -19.47 -4.08 -9.56
C THR A 77 -18.47 -5.23 -9.46
N VAL A 78 -17.81 -5.54 -10.57
CA VAL A 78 -16.75 -6.54 -10.60
C VAL A 78 -15.41 -5.86 -10.35
N ILE A 79 -14.77 -6.21 -9.25
CA ILE A 79 -13.42 -5.78 -8.91
C ILE A 79 -12.45 -6.79 -9.54
N PRO A 80 -11.55 -6.38 -10.43
CA PRO A 80 -10.58 -7.29 -11.02
C PRO A 80 -9.62 -7.80 -9.94
N ARG A 81 -8.85 -8.84 -10.27
CA ARG A 81 -7.77 -9.33 -9.44
C ARG A 81 -6.47 -9.30 -10.22
N TYR A 82 -5.42 -8.72 -9.62
CA TYR A 82 -4.09 -8.72 -10.21
C TYR A 82 -3.21 -9.81 -9.60
N ILE A 83 -2.68 -10.68 -10.45
CA ILE A 83 -1.74 -11.72 -10.06
C ILE A 83 -0.33 -11.22 -10.34
N PHE A 84 0.43 -10.99 -9.26
CA PHE A 84 1.81 -10.55 -9.34
C PHE A 84 2.70 -11.64 -9.94
N GLY A 85 3.59 -11.26 -10.83
CA GLY A 85 4.53 -12.15 -11.50
C GLY A 85 5.57 -11.37 -12.31
N GLU A 86 6.27 -12.05 -13.20
CA GLU A 86 7.27 -11.42 -14.05
C GLU A 86 6.65 -10.31 -14.92
N ILE A 87 5.54 -10.60 -15.59
CA ILE A 87 4.75 -9.66 -16.39
C ILE A 87 3.59 -9.10 -15.57
N GLY A 88 2.92 -9.94 -14.79
CA GLY A 88 1.65 -9.68 -14.13
C GLY A 88 0.47 -10.06 -15.01
N GLU A 89 -0.60 -10.52 -14.41
CA GLU A 89 -1.82 -10.97 -15.09
C GLU A 89 -3.06 -10.37 -14.43
N ILE A 90 -4.06 -10.02 -15.24
CA ILE A 90 -5.34 -9.52 -14.77
C ILE A 90 -6.40 -10.60 -14.94
N VAL A 91 -7.08 -10.91 -13.87
CA VAL A 91 -8.35 -11.66 -13.88
C VAL A 91 -9.47 -10.64 -13.84
N GLU A 92 -10.14 -10.42 -14.96
CA GLU A 92 -11.19 -9.39 -15.09
C GLU A 92 -12.46 -9.76 -14.31
N ASP A 93 -12.78 -11.04 -14.23
CA ASP A 93 -13.91 -11.57 -13.46
C ASP A 93 -13.42 -11.99 -12.07
N GLY A 94 -13.17 -10.98 -11.24
CA GLY A 94 -12.68 -11.15 -9.87
C GLY A 94 -13.81 -11.19 -8.84
N GLU A 95 -13.84 -10.23 -7.92
CA GLU A 95 -14.85 -10.17 -6.86
C GLU A 95 -16.08 -9.36 -7.30
N HIS A 96 -17.27 -9.91 -7.06
CA HIS A 96 -18.56 -9.23 -7.32
C HIS A 96 -19.06 -8.56 -6.04
N ILE A 97 -19.17 -7.24 -6.05
CA ILE A 97 -19.57 -6.45 -4.89
C ILE A 97 -20.82 -5.64 -5.23
N THR A 98 -21.81 -5.68 -4.34
CA THR A 98 -22.96 -4.78 -4.36
C THR A 98 -23.07 -4.10 -2.99
N VAL A 99 -22.91 -2.79 -2.96
CA VAL A 99 -22.93 -2.01 -1.72
C VAL A 99 -24.35 -1.53 -1.46
N PRO A 100 -25.02 -1.98 -0.38
CA PRO A 100 -26.35 -1.49 -0.01
C PRO A 100 -26.27 -0.05 0.53
N GLU A 101 -27.43 0.59 0.66
CA GLU A 101 -27.53 1.90 1.31
C GLU A 101 -26.97 1.85 2.74
N GLY A 102 -26.06 2.76 3.06
CA GLY A 102 -25.36 2.79 4.36
C GLY A 102 -24.16 1.85 4.46
N GLY A 103 -23.85 1.08 3.40
CA GLY A 103 -22.63 0.27 3.32
C GLY A 103 -21.38 1.13 3.16
N VAL A 104 -20.23 0.59 3.57
CA VAL A 104 -18.92 1.26 3.57
C VAL A 104 -17.96 0.55 2.63
N VAL A 105 -17.29 1.30 1.76
CA VAL A 105 -16.20 0.78 0.94
C VAL A 105 -14.88 1.37 1.42
N ILE A 106 -13.94 0.51 1.75
CA ILE A 106 -12.59 0.87 2.16
C ILE A 106 -11.67 0.67 0.96
N ILE A 107 -11.12 1.75 0.41
CA ILE A 107 -10.19 1.68 -0.71
C ILE A 107 -8.78 1.93 -0.18
N GLU A 108 -7.91 0.93 -0.28
CA GLU A 108 -6.53 1.01 0.19
C GLU A 108 -5.53 0.95 -0.96
N GLY A 109 -4.39 1.64 -0.80
CA GLY A 109 -3.28 1.63 -1.73
C GLY A 109 -2.38 2.85 -1.56
N LEU A 110 -1.26 2.85 -2.28
CA LEU A 110 -0.33 3.98 -2.31
C LEU A 110 -1.06 5.26 -2.76
N HIS A 111 -1.87 5.14 -3.80
CA HIS A 111 -2.52 6.24 -4.51
C HIS A 111 -3.93 6.58 -4.00
N ALA A 112 -4.42 5.97 -2.93
CA ALA A 112 -5.81 6.15 -2.49
C ALA A 112 -6.18 7.61 -2.11
N LEU A 113 -5.20 8.50 -1.90
CA LEU A 113 -5.41 9.95 -1.73
C LEU A 113 -5.20 10.77 -3.02
N ASN A 114 -4.83 10.13 -4.14
CA ASN A 114 -4.61 10.87 -5.37
C ASN A 114 -5.95 11.36 -5.95
N PRO A 115 -6.12 12.69 -6.18
CA PRO A 115 -7.36 13.25 -6.69
C PRO A 115 -7.81 12.67 -8.04
N LEU A 116 -6.88 12.17 -8.87
CA LEU A 116 -7.21 11.53 -10.14
C LEU A 116 -8.19 10.36 -9.98
N LEU A 117 -8.19 9.67 -8.84
CA LEU A 117 -9.07 8.51 -8.61
C LEU A 117 -10.52 8.94 -8.32
N THR A 118 -10.73 10.16 -7.83
CA THR A 118 -12.04 10.68 -7.42
C THR A 118 -12.50 11.88 -8.24
N GLU A 119 -11.73 12.31 -9.24
CA GLU A 119 -12.06 13.45 -10.09
C GLU A 119 -13.41 13.23 -10.79
N GLY A 120 -14.32 14.19 -10.66
CA GLY A 120 -15.67 14.14 -11.25
C GLY A 120 -16.63 13.19 -10.55
N LEU A 121 -16.27 12.57 -9.43
CA LEU A 121 -17.16 11.78 -8.60
C LEU A 121 -17.71 12.64 -7.45
N LEU A 122 -18.88 12.24 -6.92
CA LEU A 122 -19.42 12.82 -5.69
C LEU A 122 -18.49 12.41 -4.53
N THR A 123 -17.92 13.42 -3.87
CA THR A 123 -16.97 13.20 -2.77
C THR A 123 -17.59 13.40 -1.38
N GLU A 124 -18.88 13.67 -1.32
CA GLU A 124 -19.63 13.70 -0.06
C GLU A 124 -19.61 12.30 0.57
N GLY A 125 -19.25 12.21 1.85
CA GLY A 125 -19.14 10.94 2.57
C GLY A 125 -17.79 10.23 2.41
N ILE A 126 -16.80 10.80 1.71
CA ILE A 126 -15.45 10.24 1.67
C ILE A 126 -14.66 10.68 2.91
N PHE A 127 -14.18 9.70 3.69
CA PHE A 127 -13.26 9.91 4.80
C PHE A 127 -11.86 9.45 4.42
N ARG A 128 -10.88 10.33 4.51
CA ARG A 128 -9.52 10.12 4.01
C ARG A 128 -8.54 9.87 5.14
N MET A 129 -7.87 8.73 5.08
CA MET A 129 -6.88 8.32 6.09
C MET A 129 -5.48 8.22 5.49
N PHE A 130 -4.49 8.81 6.19
CA PHE A 130 -3.08 8.60 5.90
C PHE A 130 -2.47 7.70 6.97
N ILE A 131 -1.93 6.56 6.57
CA ILE A 131 -1.37 5.55 7.48
C ILE A 131 0.15 5.56 7.35
N SER A 132 0.86 5.75 8.45
CA SER A 132 2.32 5.78 8.44
C SER A 132 2.93 5.27 9.73
N VAL A 133 4.22 4.96 9.70
CA VAL A 133 5.05 4.77 10.88
C VAL A 133 5.79 6.08 11.13
N SER A 134 5.27 6.92 12.02
CA SER A 134 5.83 8.24 12.31
C SER A 134 6.72 8.29 13.57
N THR A 135 6.75 7.21 14.34
CA THR A 135 7.57 7.08 15.54
C THR A 135 8.99 6.63 15.19
N ASN A 136 9.97 7.14 15.94
CA ASN A 136 11.34 6.66 15.93
C ASN A 136 11.61 5.88 17.22
N VAL A 137 12.38 4.80 17.12
CA VAL A 137 12.92 4.10 18.29
C VAL A 137 14.21 4.77 18.74
N THR A 138 14.28 5.17 19.99
CA THR A 138 15.46 5.84 20.57
C THR A 138 15.96 5.07 21.80
N VAL A 139 17.28 5.04 21.97
CA VAL A 139 17.95 4.53 23.15
C VAL A 139 18.90 5.62 23.63
N ASP A 140 18.81 5.99 24.90
CA ASP A 140 19.62 7.06 25.52
C ASP A 140 19.60 8.37 24.72
N GLY A 141 18.45 8.74 24.18
CA GLY A 141 18.24 9.95 23.37
C GLY A 141 18.75 9.84 21.92
N LYS A 142 19.42 8.76 21.55
CA LYS A 142 19.87 8.53 20.17
C LYS A 142 18.82 7.74 19.39
N ARG A 143 18.48 8.23 18.18
CA ARG A 143 17.60 7.52 17.27
C ARG A 143 18.32 6.29 16.71
N ILE A 144 17.80 5.10 17.02
CA ILE A 144 18.33 3.82 16.54
C ILE A 144 17.60 3.39 15.27
N ILE A 145 16.25 3.38 15.31
CA ILE A 145 15.45 2.99 14.16
C ILE A 145 14.49 4.14 13.84
N SER A 146 14.52 4.61 12.58
CA SER A 146 13.53 5.56 12.06
C SER A 146 12.27 4.83 11.58
N GLY A 147 11.14 5.55 11.47
CA GLY A 147 9.94 4.98 10.87
C GLY A 147 10.16 4.42 9.46
N ARG A 148 11.03 5.03 8.63
CA ARG A 148 11.41 4.49 7.32
C ARG A 148 12.17 3.16 7.42
N LYS A 149 13.12 3.04 8.37
CA LYS A 149 13.84 1.78 8.62
C LYS A 149 12.91 0.68 9.13
N LEU A 150 11.98 1.03 10.03
CA LEU A 150 11.00 0.06 10.53
C LEU A 150 10.09 -0.46 9.40
N ARG A 151 9.62 0.44 8.51
CA ARG A 151 8.85 0.04 7.33
C ARG A 151 9.66 -0.85 6.37
N PHE A 152 10.95 -0.57 6.21
CA PHE A 152 11.85 -1.42 5.43
C PHE A 152 11.93 -2.84 6.00
N ILE A 153 12.12 -2.96 7.32
CA ILE A 153 12.15 -4.26 8.01
C ILE A 153 10.81 -4.99 7.82
N ARG A 154 9.68 -4.33 8.05
CA ARG A 154 8.35 -4.90 7.83
C ARG A 154 8.19 -5.42 6.39
N ARG A 155 8.58 -4.62 5.40
CA ARG A 155 8.52 -5.00 3.99
C ARG A 155 9.42 -6.17 3.70
N MET A 156 10.66 -6.16 4.18
CA MET A 156 11.63 -7.23 3.94
C MET A 156 11.14 -8.58 4.50
N VAL A 157 10.66 -8.58 5.74
CA VAL A 157 10.08 -9.78 6.36
C VAL A 157 8.86 -10.28 5.57
N ARG A 158 7.93 -9.39 5.24
CA ARG A 158 6.75 -9.74 4.44
C ARG A 158 7.16 -10.31 3.07
N ASP A 159 8.02 -9.62 2.34
CA ASP A 159 8.39 -9.99 0.98
C ASP A 159 9.15 -11.33 0.96
N PHE A 160 9.98 -11.60 1.98
CA PHE A 160 10.69 -12.86 2.13
C PHE A 160 9.75 -14.04 2.44
N TYR A 161 8.92 -13.93 3.49
CA TYR A 161 8.10 -15.05 3.96
C TYR A 161 6.83 -15.28 3.14
N TYR A 162 6.27 -14.24 2.53
CA TYR A 162 4.95 -14.31 1.90
C TYR A 162 4.94 -14.03 0.39
N ARG A 163 6.03 -13.47 -0.17
CA ARG A 163 6.11 -13.12 -1.59
C ARG A 163 7.27 -13.80 -2.33
N GLY A 164 8.05 -14.63 -1.64
CA GLY A 164 9.19 -15.36 -2.22
C GLY A 164 10.31 -14.44 -2.74
N MET A 165 10.40 -13.21 -2.24
CA MET A 165 11.40 -12.23 -2.66
C MET A 165 12.61 -12.26 -1.72
N SER A 166 13.82 -12.32 -2.27
CA SER A 166 15.03 -12.27 -1.45
C SER A 166 15.22 -10.93 -0.77
N ALA A 167 15.97 -10.91 0.34
CA ALA A 167 16.32 -9.69 1.05
C ALA A 167 17.08 -8.71 0.15
N ASP A 168 18.06 -9.19 -0.63
CA ASP A 168 18.82 -8.37 -1.60
C ASP A 168 17.89 -7.71 -2.62
N ARG A 169 16.91 -8.46 -3.16
CA ARG A 169 15.98 -7.89 -4.12
C ARG A 169 15.10 -6.80 -3.50
N THR A 170 14.57 -7.04 -2.29
CA THR A 170 13.80 -6.02 -1.56
C THR A 170 14.65 -4.78 -1.30
N TYR A 171 15.91 -4.98 -0.93
CA TYR A 171 16.85 -3.90 -0.70
C TYR A 171 17.12 -3.08 -1.97
N GLN A 172 17.43 -3.73 -3.11
CA GLN A 172 17.69 -3.08 -4.39
C GLN A 172 16.55 -2.16 -4.84
N VAL A 173 15.29 -2.58 -4.64
CA VAL A 173 14.12 -1.78 -5.04
C VAL A 173 13.72 -0.74 -4.01
N TRP A 174 14.27 -0.75 -2.79
CA TRP A 174 13.80 0.12 -1.71
C TRP A 174 14.00 1.60 -2.00
N GLN A 175 15.09 1.99 -2.65
CA GLN A 175 15.34 3.40 -2.99
C GLN A 175 14.34 3.93 -4.02
N SER A 176 13.99 3.12 -5.02
CA SER A 176 12.97 3.50 -6.00
C SER A 176 11.58 3.61 -5.35
N VAL A 177 11.27 2.74 -4.38
CA VAL A 177 10.04 2.84 -3.58
C VAL A 177 10.00 4.14 -2.81
N LEU A 178 11.07 4.53 -2.12
CA LEU A 178 11.12 5.80 -1.39
C LEU A 178 10.98 7.01 -2.32
N ALA A 179 11.65 6.99 -3.47
CA ALA A 179 11.52 8.05 -4.46
C ALA A 179 10.08 8.15 -5.01
N GLY A 180 9.44 7.01 -5.25
CA GLY A 180 8.03 6.94 -5.66
C GLY A 180 7.08 7.48 -4.59
N GLU A 181 7.31 7.14 -3.32
CA GLU A 181 6.55 7.68 -2.20
C GLU A 181 6.68 9.21 -2.10
N ASP A 182 7.91 9.72 -2.21
CA ASP A 182 8.19 11.17 -2.17
C ASP A 182 7.54 11.91 -3.36
N LYS A 183 7.46 11.27 -4.54
CA LYS A 183 6.89 11.85 -5.76
C LYS A 183 5.36 11.71 -5.85
N TYR A 184 4.80 10.57 -5.46
CA TYR A 184 3.43 10.21 -5.79
C TYR A 184 2.50 10.06 -4.57
N LEU A 185 3.03 9.97 -3.34
CA LEU A 185 2.22 9.80 -2.14
C LEU A 185 2.24 11.06 -1.24
N TYR A 186 3.43 11.49 -0.83
CA TYR A 186 3.55 12.58 0.16
C TYR A 186 2.96 13.91 -0.30
N PRO A 187 2.95 14.30 -1.59
CA PRO A 187 2.26 15.51 -2.05
C PRO A 187 0.77 15.55 -1.71
N TYR A 188 0.11 14.39 -1.60
CA TYR A 188 -1.33 14.29 -1.30
C TYR A 188 -1.64 14.04 0.17
N ARG A 189 -0.63 13.92 1.04
CA ARG A 189 -0.83 13.66 2.46
C ARG A 189 -1.71 14.71 3.14
N HIS A 190 -1.62 15.96 2.72
CA HIS A 190 -2.41 17.06 3.27
C HIS A 190 -3.92 16.94 3.00
N LEU A 191 -4.34 16.06 2.09
CA LEU A 191 -5.75 15.78 1.79
C LEU A 191 -6.38 14.81 2.78
N ALA A 192 -5.59 14.19 3.67
CA ALA A 192 -6.11 13.27 4.67
C ALA A 192 -6.82 14.00 5.80
N ASP A 193 -8.00 13.51 6.18
CA ASP A 193 -8.77 13.99 7.33
C ASP A 193 -8.12 13.57 8.65
N VAL A 194 -7.44 12.40 8.64
CA VAL A 194 -6.72 11.87 9.80
C VAL A 194 -5.43 11.16 9.39
N THR A 195 -4.41 11.24 10.26
CA THR A 195 -3.18 10.46 10.14
C THR A 195 -3.12 9.43 11.27
N LEU A 196 -3.03 8.15 10.90
CA LEU A 196 -2.87 7.04 11.84
C LEU A 196 -1.39 6.62 11.90
N ASN A 197 -0.83 6.60 13.11
CA ASN A 197 0.49 6.05 13.36
C ASN A 197 0.37 4.56 13.73
N THR A 198 0.89 3.69 12.88
CA THR A 198 0.83 2.23 13.05
C THR A 198 2.04 1.65 13.80
N PHE A 199 2.85 2.49 14.42
CA PHE A 199 3.92 2.01 15.30
C PHE A 199 3.33 1.30 16.52
N HIS A 200 3.86 0.11 16.82
CA HIS A 200 3.52 -0.62 18.04
C HIS A 200 4.74 -0.73 18.96
N PRO A 201 4.63 -0.38 20.26
CA PRO A 201 5.79 -0.36 21.16
C PRO A 201 6.57 -1.67 21.27
N CYS A 202 5.89 -2.82 21.17
CA CYS A 202 6.53 -4.14 21.24
C CYS A 202 7.03 -4.64 19.86
N GLU A 203 6.80 -3.91 18.77
CA GLU A 203 7.03 -4.38 17.41
C GLU A 203 8.46 -4.81 17.16
N THR A 204 9.45 -4.05 17.62
CA THR A 204 10.86 -4.39 17.42
C THR A 204 11.23 -5.71 18.08
N ALA A 205 10.67 -6.01 19.25
CA ALA A 205 10.87 -7.28 19.95
C ALA A 205 10.20 -8.45 19.21
N VAL A 206 8.96 -8.24 18.75
CA VAL A 206 8.18 -9.25 18.02
C VAL A 206 8.79 -9.54 16.65
N MET A 207 9.26 -8.51 15.94
CA MET A 207 9.86 -8.64 14.61
C MET A 207 11.25 -9.26 14.64
N LYS A 208 12.00 -9.12 15.74
CA LYS A 208 13.38 -9.57 15.84
C LYS A 208 13.61 -11.02 15.37
N PRO A 209 12.89 -12.05 15.85
CA PRO A 209 13.13 -13.44 15.45
C PRO A 209 12.85 -13.71 13.96
N PHE A 210 12.05 -12.88 13.31
CA PHE A 210 11.76 -12.98 11.87
C PHE A 210 12.72 -12.14 11.02
N ALA A 211 13.09 -10.98 11.51
CA ALA A 211 13.90 -10.03 10.77
C ALA A 211 15.39 -10.42 10.74
N LEU A 212 15.97 -10.89 11.86
CA LEU A 212 17.39 -11.22 11.93
C LEU A 212 17.79 -12.29 10.89
N PRO A 213 17.12 -13.44 10.77
CA PRO A 213 17.48 -14.44 9.77
C PRO A 213 17.44 -13.91 8.34
N VAL A 214 16.48 -13.03 8.04
CA VAL A 214 16.35 -12.42 6.71
C VAL A 214 17.48 -11.40 6.45
N LEU A 215 17.78 -10.56 7.43
CA LEU A 215 18.87 -9.58 7.35
C LEU A 215 20.26 -10.22 7.19
N GLU A 216 20.47 -11.39 7.82
CA GLU A 216 21.70 -12.17 7.69
C GLU A 216 21.93 -12.71 6.27
N THR A 217 20.88 -12.82 5.45
CA THR A 217 21.00 -13.23 4.03
C THR A 217 21.41 -12.09 3.10
N LEU A 218 21.45 -10.83 3.58
CA LEU A 218 21.88 -9.70 2.77
C LEU A 218 23.36 -9.81 2.41
N THR A 219 23.66 -9.72 1.12
CA THR A 219 25.02 -9.76 0.60
C THR A 219 25.68 -8.39 0.60
N GLU A 220 24.92 -7.32 0.43
CA GLU A 220 25.39 -5.93 0.48
C GLU A 220 25.11 -5.31 1.85
N LYS A 221 26.20 -4.96 2.58
CA LYS A 221 26.10 -4.23 3.85
C LYS A 221 26.16 -2.73 3.60
N ASN A 222 25.24 -1.99 4.20
CA ASN A 222 25.18 -0.54 4.13
C ASN A 222 24.44 0.04 5.34
N ASP A 223 24.19 1.37 5.33
CA ASP A 223 23.55 2.12 6.43
C ASP A 223 22.21 1.56 6.95
N TYR A 224 21.53 0.70 6.18
CA TYR A 224 20.31 0.01 6.63
C TYR A 224 20.63 -1.27 7.42
N THR A 225 21.77 -1.91 7.17
CA THR A 225 22.18 -3.15 7.82
C THR A 225 22.99 -2.90 9.10
N ASP A 226 23.70 -1.77 9.18
CA ASP A 226 24.56 -1.44 10.33
C ASP A 226 23.80 -0.97 11.58
N THR A 227 22.46 -0.98 11.54
CA THR A 227 21.60 -0.46 12.62
C THR A 227 20.66 -1.50 13.22
N VAL A 228 20.89 -2.80 12.95
CA VAL A 228 20.05 -3.89 13.50
C VAL A 228 20.85 -4.78 14.44
#